data_95edf42bb3a6f4d8047db442d4ab9a9f
#
_entry.id   95edf42bb3a6f4d8047db442d4ab9a9f
#
_cell.length_a   1.000
_cell.length_b   1.000
_cell.length_c   1.000
_cell.angle_alpha   90.00
_cell.angle_beta   90.00
_cell.angle_gamma   90.00
#
_symmetry.space_group_name_H-M   'P 1'
#
loop_
_entity.id
_entity.type
_entity.pdbx_description
1 polymer ?
#
loop_
_entity_poly.entity_id
_entity_poly.type
_entity_poly.pdbx_seq_one_letter_code
_entity_poly.pdbx_strand_id
1 'polypeptide(L)'
;MIKMMALLFKKPGLTDEEFKSYWKGKHGALAGKIIPGLRKYTQNHFIKLPGSKYEGDGFVELWFDDLEAVKKYLAWRQTAAAQPLLEDENKFLDRSKTVRYVVEEYFIIK
;
A
#
# COMPACT_ATOMS: atom_id res chain seq x y z
N MET A 1 -9.92 15.29 -2.55
CA MET A 1 -9.65 13.93 -3.01
C MET A 1 -9.60 13.00 -1.82
N ILE A 2 -10.10 11.81 -1.97
CA ILE A 2 -10.09 10.80 -0.90
C ILE A 2 -8.90 9.88 -1.11
N LYS A 3 -8.25 9.47 -0.04
CA LYS A 3 -7.18 8.50 -0.16
C LYS A 3 -7.38 7.31 0.76
N MET A 4 -6.84 6.19 0.37
CA MET A 4 -6.73 5.00 1.21
C MET A 4 -5.27 4.84 1.61
N MET A 5 -5.04 4.56 2.89
CA MET A 5 -3.73 4.27 3.43
C MET A 5 -3.70 2.82 3.91
N ALA A 6 -2.56 2.18 3.78
CA ALA A 6 -2.36 0.85 4.36
C ALA A 6 -1.02 0.80 5.07
N LEU A 7 -1.05 0.39 6.33
CA LEU A 7 0.16 0.10 7.10
C LEU A 7 0.59 -1.32 6.75
N LEU A 8 1.83 -1.45 6.28
CA LEU A 8 2.35 -2.70 5.75
C LEU A 8 3.43 -3.29 6.64
N PHE A 9 3.40 -4.61 6.76
CA PHE A 9 4.39 -5.39 7.50
C PHE A 9 5.07 -6.33 6.52
N LYS A 10 6.39 -6.36 6.55
CA LYS A 10 7.14 -7.23 5.64
C LYS A 10 6.93 -8.70 6.00
N LYS A 11 7.00 -9.54 4.98
CA LYS A 11 6.91 -10.99 5.14
C LYS A 11 8.07 -11.48 6.00
N PRO A 12 7.81 -12.39 6.98
CA PRO A 12 8.88 -13.02 7.74
C PRO A 12 9.91 -13.67 6.82
N GLY A 13 11.18 -13.51 7.15
CA GLY A 13 12.28 -14.07 6.37
C GLY A 13 12.89 -13.11 5.35
N LEU A 14 12.23 -12.01 5.04
CA LEU A 14 12.83 -10.97 4.17
C LEU A 14 13.65 -10.01 5.00
N THR A 15 14.77 -9.55 4.43
CA THR A 15 15.49 -8.42 5.00
C THR A 15 14.74 -7.12 4.67
N ASP A 16 15.04 -6.05 5.40
CA ASP A 16 14.46 -4.74 5.11
C ASP A 16 14.79 -4.29 3.68
N GLU A 17 15.99 -4.56 3.22
CA GLU A 17 16.42 -4.19 1.87
C GLU A 17 15.67 -4.97 0.80
N GLU A 18 15.48 -6.28 0.99
CA GLU A 18 14.70 -7.10 0.07
C GLU A 18 13.26 -6.63 -0.03
N PHE A 19 12.65 -6.31 1.13
CA PHE A 19 11.30 -5.78 1.19
C PHE A 19 11.19 -4.45 0.43
N LYS A 20 12.08 -3.51 0.72
CA LYS A 20 12.07 -2.19 0.08
C LYS A 20 12.26 -2.28 -1.43
N SER A 21 13.22 -3.09 -1.86
CA SER A 21 13.53 -3.25 -3.28
C SER A 21 12.36 -3.84 -4.06
N TYR A 22 11.75 -4.89 -3.52
CA TYR A 22 10.60 -5.53 -4.15
C TYR A 22 9.39 -4.60 -4.23
N TRP A 23 9.07 -3.95 -3.12
CA TRP A 23 7.93 -3.04 -3.03
C TRP A 23 8.09 -1.86 -3.99
N LYS A 24 9.23 -1.22 -3.96
CA LYS A 24 9.53 -0.06 -4.82
C LYS A 24 9.56 -0.43 -6.30
N GLY A 25 10.12 -1.58 -6.63
CA GLY A 25 10.31 -2.02 -8.01
C GLY A 25 9.10 -2.78 -8.56
N LYS A 26 9.13 -4.10 -8.42
CA LYS A 26 8.15 -4.98 -9.06
C LYS A 26 6.71 -4.71 -8.63
N HIS A 27 6.48 -4.62 -7.33
CA HIS A 27 5.13 -4.41 -6.84
C HIS A 27 4.60 -3.02 -7.21
N GLY A 28 5.43 -2.00 -7.07
CA GLY A 28 5.02 -0.62 -7.42
C GLY A 28 4.62 -0.50 -8.88
N ALA A 29 5.37 -1.12 -9.77
CA ALA A 29 5.07 -1.10 -11.20
C ALA A 29 3.73 -1.80 -11.50
N LEU A 30 3.50 -2.96 -10.87
CA LEU A 30 2.25 -3.71 -11.05
C LEU A 30 1.06 -2.94 -10.49
N ALA A 31 1.16 -2.48 -9.26
CA ALA A 31 0.07 -1.76 -8.58
C ALA A 31 -0.33 -0.49 -9.36
N GLY A 32 0.64 0.25 -9.84
CA GLY A 32 0.38 1.46 -10.61
C GLY A 32 -0.36 1.22 -11.92
N LYS A 33 -0.22 0.02 -12.49
CA LYS A 33 -0.90 -0.33 -13.75
C LYS A 33 -2.30 -0.90 -13.54
N ILE A 34 -2.51 -1.70 -12.49
CA ILE A 34 -3.68 -2.58 -12.42
C ILE A 34 -4.77 -2.07 -11.48
N ILE A 35 -4.44 -1.22 -10.52
CA ILE A 35 -5.45 -0.71 -9.58
C ILE A 35 -6.42 0.22 -10.30
N PRO A 36 -7.72 -0.13 -10.33
CA PRO A 36 -8.71 0.70 -11.01
C PRO A 36 -8.98 2.01 -10.26
N GLY A 37 -9.12 3.09 -11.00
CA GLY A 37 -9.45 4.41 -10.44
C GLY A 37 -8.33 5.12 -9.71
N LEU A 38 -7.15 4.54 -9.68
CA LEU A 38 -6.00 5.12 -8.98
C LEU A 38 -5.53 6.41 -9.67
N ARG A 39 -5.43 7.51 -8.89
CA ARG A 39 -4.99 8.82 -9.40
C ARG A 39 -3.57 9.17 -9.01
N LYS A 40 -3.19 8.78 -7.80
CA LYS A 40 -1.85 9.04 -7.28
C LYS A 40 -1.48 7.90 -6.33
N TYR A 41 -0.21 7.55 -6.32
CA TYR A 41 0.29 6.43 -5.52
C TYR A 41 1.64 6.81 -4.94
N THR A 42 1.77 6.72 -3.62
CA THR A 42 3.05 6.93 -2.95
C THR A 42 3.36 5.77 -2.01
N GLN A 43 4.62 5.46 -1.90
CA GLN A 43 5.13 4.50 -0.93
C GLN A 43 5.94 5.28 0.10
N ASN A 44 5.70 4.99 1.38
CA ASN A 44 6.43 5.59 2.49
C ASN A 44 7.21 4.48 3.19
N HIS A 45 8.50 4.41 2.91
CA HIS A 45 9.39 3.41 3.48
C HIS A 45 9.94 3.93 4.80
N PHE A 46 9.74 3.20 5.89
CA PHE A 46 10.17 3.65 7.20
C PHE A 46 11.69 3.66 7.30
N ILE A 47 12.22 4.76 7.84
CA ILE A 47 13.63 4.87 8.21
C ILE A 47 13.71 4.52 9.68
N LYS A 48 14.27 3.36 9.99
CA LYS A 48 14.31 2.84 11.35
C LYS A 48 15.53 3.37 12.09
N LEU A 49 15.33 4.45 12.83
CA LEU A 49 16.38 5.06 13.62
C LEU A 49 16.63 4.29 14.90
N PRO A 50 17.90 4.19 15.38
CA PRO A 50 18.20 3.51 16.64
C PRO A 50 17.41 4.11 17.81
N GLY A 51 16.84 3.24 18.64
CA GLY A 51 16.07 3.65 19.81
C GLY A 51 14.62 4.02 19.55
N SER A 52 14.21 4.13 18.30
CA SER A 52 12.83 4.40 17.95
C SER A 52 12.02 3.11 17.86
N LYS A 53 10.74 3.20 18.20
CA LYS A 53 9.82 2.06 18.08
C LYS A 53 8.99 2.24 16.82
N TYR A 54 8.78 1.13 16.10
CA TYR A 54 8.01 1.12 14.86
C TYR A 54 6.95 0.04 14.90
N GLU A 55 5.77 0.39 14.39
CA GLU A 55 4.80 -0.61 13.98
C GLU A 55 4.83 -0.66 12.46
N GLY A 56 5.12 -1.85 11.92
CA GLY A 56 5.19 -2.04 10.48
C GLY A 56 6.49 -1.57 9.86
N ASP A 57 6.51 -1.61 8.55
CA ASP A 57 7.72 -1.36 7.74
C ASP A 57 7.55 -0.22 6.74
N GLY A 58 6.32 0.25 6.58
CA GLY A 58 6.00 1.37 5.72
C GLY A 58 4.51 1.52 5.56
N PHE A 59 4.08 2.59 4.88
CA PHE A 59 2.68 2.70 4.48
C PHE A 59 2.56 3.21 3.06
N VAL A 60 1.51 2.73 2.40
CA VAL A 60 1.15 3.16 1.06
C VAL A 60 0.01 4.16 1.13
N GLU A 61 0.01 5.11 0.21
CA GLU A 61 -1.09 6.04 0.04
C GLU A 61 -1.59 5.95 -1.39
N LEU A 62 -2.88 5.75 -1.55
CA LEU A 62 -3.55 5.64 -2.83
C LEU A 62 -4.65 6.70 -2.90
N TRP A 63 -4.57 7.62 -3.85
CA TRP A 63 -5.56 8.68 -4.03
C TRP A 63 -6.56 8.31 -5.11
N PHE A 64 -7.84 8.58 -4.81
CA PHE A 64 -8.97 8.35 -5.70
C PHE A 64 -9.80 9.62 -5.80
N ASP A 65 -10.61 9.74 -6.84
CA ASP A 65 -11.44 10.93 -7.06
C ASP A 65 -12.43 11.17 -5.91
N ASP A 66 -13.05 10.08 -5.42
CA ASP A 66 -14.11 10.16 -4.43
C ASP A 66 -14.24 8.83 -3.67
N LEU A 67 -15.15 8.81 -2.71
CA LEU A 67 -15.40 7.62 -1.90
C LEU A 67 -15.92 6.45 -2.73
N GLU A 68 -16.72 6.73 -3.77
CA GLU A 68 -17.22 5.66 -4.65
C GLU A 68 -16.09 4.94 -5.37
N ALA A 69 -15.07 5.69 -5.81
CA ALA A 69 -13.91 5.09 -6.44
C ALA A 69 -13.13 4.18 -5.47
N VAL A 70 -13.02 4.59 -4.21
CA VAL A 70 -12.40 3.74 -3.17
C VAL A 70 -13.21 2.45 -2.97
N LYS A 71 -14.54 2.57 -2.88
CA LYS A 71 -15.42 1.40 -2.73
C LYS A 71 -15.28 0.45 -3.90
N LYS A 72 -15.18 0.98 -5.12
CA LYS A 72 -14.97 0.16 -6.32
C LYS A 72 -13.63 -0.58 -6.27
N TYR A 73 -12.59 0.08 -5.83
CA TYR A 73 -11.28 -0.55 -5.64
C TYR A 73 -11.36 -1.69 -4.62
N LEU A 74 -11.98 -1.44 -3.48
CA LEU A 74 -12.09 -2.47 -2.43
C LEU A 74 -12.92 -3.67 -2.91
N ALA A 75 -13.99 -3.43 -3.66
CA ALA A 75 -14.78 -4.50 -4.27
C ALA A 75 -13.97 -5.25 -5.33
N TRP A 76 -13.22 -4.54 -6.15
CA TRP A 76 -12.34 -5.14 -7.17
C TRP A 76 -11.33 -6.11 -6.54
N ARG A 77 -10.82 -5.81 -5.34
CA ARG A 77 -9.88 -6.70 -4.64
C ARG A 77 -10.46 -8.09 -4.38
N GLN A 78 -11.78 -8.24 -4.39
CA GLN A 78 -12.45 -9.52 -4.16
C GLN A 78 -12.72 -10.29 -5.47
N THR A 79 -12.29 -9.76 -6.61
CA THR A 79 -12.54 -10.37 -7.92
C THR A 79 -11.30 -11.12 -8.43
N ALA A 80 -11.51 -11.98 -9.43
CA ALA A 80 -10.42 -12.69 -10.09
C ALA A 80 -9.42 -11.73 -10.74
N ALA A 81 -9.89 -10.58 -11.23
CA ALA A 81 -9.02 -9.58 -11.85
C ALA A 81 -7.95 -9.02 -10.92
N ALA A 82 -8.18 -9.07 -9.60
CA ALA A 82 -7.23 -8.58 -8.60
C ALA A 82 -6.18 -9.62 -8.21
N GLN A 83 -6.33 -10.88 -8.62
CA GLN A 83 -5.42 -11.96 -8.21
C GLN A 83 -3.93 -11.66 -8.45
N PRO A 84 -3.55 -11.09 -9.62
CA PRO A 84 -2.13 -10.75 -9.81
C PRO A 84 -1.58 -9.81 -8.73
N LEU A 85 -2.39 -8.84 -8.27
CA LEU A 85 -1.97 -7.93 -7.22
C LEU A 85 -1.86 -8.64 -5.87
N LEU A 86 -2.87 -9.45 -5.51
CA LEU A 86 -2.91 -10.16 -4.25
C LEU A 86 -1.78 -11.19 -4.14
N GLU A 87 -1.51 -11.92 -5.21
CA GLU A 87 -0.41 -12.86 -5.28
C GLU A 87 0.93 -12.17 -5.11
N ASP A 88 1.07 -10.98 -5.71
CA ASP A 88 2.29 -10.22 -5.58
C ASP A 88 2.47 -9.67 -4.17
N GLU A 89 1.38 -9.24 -3.53
CA GLU A 89 1.41 -8.84 -2.11
C GLU A 89 1.93 -9.97 -1.22
N ASN A 90 1.53 -11.20 -1.48
CA ASN A 90 1.97 -12.36 -0.70
C ASN A 90 3.46 -12.65 -0.81
N LYS A 91 4.12 -12.11 -1.82
CA LYS A 91 5.57 -12.32 -2.01
C LYS A 91 6.42 -11.50 -1.07
N PHE A 92 5.91 -10.36 -0.58
CA PHE A 92 6.71 -9.47 0.25
C PHE A 92 6.02 -8.96 1.51
N LEU A 93 4.70 -9.16 1.65
CA LEU A 93 3.92 -8.70 2.81
C LEU A 93 3.47 -9.85 3.70
N ASP A 94 3.37 -9.57 4.99
CA ASP A 94 2.52 -10.33 5.89
C ASP A 94 1.12 -9.69 5.84
N ARG A 95 0.27 -10.22 4.97
CA ARG A 95 -1.06 -9.65 4.72
C ARG A 95 -1.99 -9.74 5.92
N SER A 96 -1.75 -10.69 6.82
CA SER A 96 -2.56 -10.84 8.02
C SER A 96 -2.44 -9.64 8.98
N LYS A 97 -1.34 -8.89 8.87
CA LYS A 97 -1.09 -7.71 9.70
C LYS A 97 -1.42 -6.38 9.04
N THR A 98 -1.73 -6.39 7.74
CA THR A 98 -2.03 -5.15 7.01
C THR A 98 -3.24 -4.45 7.62
N VAL A 99 -3.10 -3.16 7.88
CA VAL A 99 -4.20 -2.31 8.39
C VAL A 99 -4.50 -1.23 7.36
N ARG A 100 -5.77 -1.11 6.99
CA ARG A 100 -6.22 -0.15 5.97
C ARG A 100 -7.10 0.93 6.58
N TYR A 101 -6.92 2.16 6.06
CA TYR A 101 -7.70 3.32 6.47
C TYR A 101 -8.17 4.06 5.24
N VAL A 102 -9.40 4.58 5.29
CA VAL A 102 -9.90 5.53 4.29
C VAL A 102 -9.93 6.88 4.97
N VAL A 103 -9.31 7.89 4.36
CA VAL A 103 -9.11 9.19 4.99
C VAL A 103 -9.49 10.34 4.06
N GLU A 104 -9.93 11.43 4.66
CA GLU A 104 -10.02 12.73 4.00
C GLU A 104 -8.75 13.49 4.33
N GLU A 105 -8.09 14.00 3.31
CA GLU A 105 -6.83 14.71 3.49
C GLU A 105 -7.08 16.21 3.42
N TYR A 106 -6.57 16.93 4.40
CA TYR A 106 -6.64 18.40 4.44
C TYR A 106 -5.23 18.98 4.44
N PHE A 107 -4.95 19.84 3.48
CA PHE A 107 -3.67 20.55 3.42
C PHE A 107 -3.78 21.83 4.24
N ILE A 108 -3.30 21.81 5.47
CA ILE A 108 -3.33 22.98 6.36
C ILE A 108 -2.25 23.97 5.93
N ILE A 109 -1.07 23.45 5.59
CA ILE A 109 0.02 24.22 4.98
C ILE A 109 0.51 23.42 3.79
N LYS A 110 0.59 24.07 2.64
CA LYS A 110 1.03 23.39 1.41
C LYS A 110 2.54 23.44 1.24
#